data_46abeee7ee7c272db68eb1c728eed133
#
_entry.id   46abeee7ee7c272db68eb1c728eed133
#
_cell.length_a   1.000
_cell.length_b   1.000
_cell.length_c   1.000
_cell.angle_alpha   90.00
_cell.angle_beta   90.00
_cell.angle_gamma   90.00
#
_symmetry.space_group_name_H-M   'P 1'
#
loop_
_entity.id
_entity.type
_entity.pdbx_description
1 polymer ?
#
loop_
_entity_poly.entity_id
_entity_poly.type
_entity_poly.pdbx_seq_one_letter_code
_entity_poly.pdbx_strand_id
1 'polypeptide(L)'
;MTKQSEFFQAVASRNIVRVRVAAIVISNGKVLVQRPTDEPTSCYAFVGGEYERGDTFETRIRREFEEETTAKVVDWRYLFVVENRFTHNGNTFQGLEHYLEVTLDRENIGSQEPHLSQHWLPLAQLQDYDVRPHIVRDAVASGSFRPSSIYRSSRKLSTAG
;
A
#
# COMPACT_ATOMS: atom_id res chain seq x y z
N MET A 1 -19.97 -8.95 -11.75
CA MET A 1 -19.05 -8.99 -10.60
C MET A 1 -17.93 -8.00 -10.86
N THR A 2 -17.54 -7.21 -9.87
CA THR A 2 -16.42 -6.27 -10.01
C THR A 2 -15.08 -6.99 -9.92
N LYS A 3 -14.02 -6.37 -10.43
CA LYS A 3 -12.65 -6.89 -10.29
C LYS A 3 -12.24 -7.06 -8.84
N GLN A 4 -12.66 -6.13 -7.98
CA GLN A 4 -12.41 -6.24 -6.54
C GLN A 4 -13.12 -7.46 -5.93
N SER A 5 -14.38 -7.70 -6.29
CA SER A 5 -15.12 -8.88 -5.81
C SER A 5 -14.49 -10.19 -6.28
N GLU A 6 -14.06 -10.25 -7.53
CA GLU A 6 -13.35 -11.41 -8.08
C GLU A 6 -12.05 -11.67 -7.31
N PHE A 7 -11.29 -10.60 -7.05
CA PHE A 7 -10.06 -10.68 -6.29
C PHE A 7 -10.30 -11.21 -4.88
N PHE A 8 -11.29 -10.68 -4.15
CA PHE A 8 -11.60 -11.14 -2.80
C PHE A 8 -12.07 -12.60 -2.76
N GLN A 9 -12.85 -13.04 -3.74
CA GLN A 9 -13.22 -14.45 -3.85
C GLN A 9 -12.00 -15.35 -4.06
N ALA A 10 -11.10 -14.97 -4.96
CA ALA A 10 -9.89 -15.73 -5.22
C ALA A 10 -8.99 -15.83 -3.99
N VAL A 11 -8.84 -14.73 -3.24
CA VAL A 11 -8.05 -14.72 -2.01
C VAL A 11 -8.71 -15.57 -0.92
N ALA A 12 -10.02 -15.45 -0.74
CA ALA A 12 -10.77 -16.22 0.27
C ALA A 12 -10.63 -17.73 0.05
N SER A 13 -10.64 -18.19 -1.21
CA SER A 13 -10.51 -19.60 -1.55
C SER A 13 -9.15 -20.21 -1.17
N ARG A 14 -8.13 -19.39 -1.02
CA ARG A 14 -6.78 -19.84 -0.67
C ARG A 14 -6.63 -20.19 0.82
N ASN A 15 -7.48 -19.63 1.68
CA ASN A 15 -7.48 -19.86 3.13
C ASN A 15 -6.08 -19.71 3.77
N ILE A 16 -5.42 -18.60 3.50
CA ILE A 16 -4.06 -18.31 3.97
C ILE A 16 -3.99 -16.96 4.69
N VAL A 17 -2.93 -16.75 5.46
CA VAL A 17 -2.50 -15.42 5.90
C VAL A 17 -1.68 -14.82 4.76
N ARG A 18 -2.16 -13.72 4.20
CA ARG A 18 -1.43 -13.02 3.13
C ARG A 18 -0.32 -12.16 3.71
N VAL A 19 0.79 -12.11 3.00
CA VAL A 19 1.84 -11.13 3.26
C VAL A 19 1.84 -10.12 2.11
N ARG A 20 1.74 -8.83 2.43
CA ARG A 20 1.72 -7.74 1.45
C ARG A 20 2.83 -6.74 1.73
N VAL A 21 3.25 -6.06 0.67
CA VAL A 21 4.11 -4.89 0.73
C VAL A 21 3.35 -3.72 0.14
N ALA A 22 3.28 -2.62 0.87
CA ALA A 22 2.55 -1.42 0.45
C ALA A 22 3.40 -0.16 0.67
N ALA A 23 3.09 0.89 -0.07
CA ALA A 23 3.86 2.12 -0.07
C ALA A 23 3.09 3.28 0.55
N ILE A 24 3.76 4.02 1.41
CA ILE A 24 3.34 5.36 1.82
C ILE A 24 4.20 6.35 1.04
N VAL A 25 3.54 7.09 0.14
CA VAL A 25 4.19 8.10 -0.70
C VAL A 25 3.61 9.45 -0.33
N ILE A 26 4.46 10.34 0.20
CA ILE A 26 4.05 11.68 0.61
C ILE A 26 4.79 12.70 -0.24
N SER A 27 4.05 13.64 -0.80
CA SER A 27 4.59 14.76 -1.57
C SER A 27 3.67 15.98 -1.41
N ASN A 28 4.27 17.14 -1.15
CA ASN A 28 3.55 18.42 -1.04
C ASN A 28 2.33 18.38 -0.12
N GLY A 29 2.46 17.73 1.06
CA GLY A 29 1.38 17.65 2.03
C GLY A 29 0.24 16.71 1.65
N LYS A 30 0.47 15.81 0.69
CA LYS A 30 -0.51 14.84 0.20
C LYS A 30 0.07 13.44 0.24
N VAL A 31 -0.81 12.45 0.36
CA VAL A 31 -0.45 11.03 0.29
C VAL A 31 -1.11 10.38 -0.92
N LEU A 32 -0.36 9.49 -1.58
CA LEU A 32 -0.85 8.74 -2.72
C LEU A 32 -1.67 7.54 -2.27
N VAL A 33 -2.86 7.41 -2.82
CA VAL A 33 -3.75 6.27 -2.61
C VAL A 33 -4.41 5.87 -3.93
N GLN A 34 -4.98 4.68 -3.98
CA GLN A 34 -5.70 4.19 -5.15
C GLN A 34 -7.07 3.64 -4.79
N ARG A 35 -7.93 3.54 -5.77
CA ARG A 35 -9.29 3.05 -5.63
C ARG A 35 -9.75 2.36 -6.90
N PRO A 36 -10.61 1.31 -6.80
CA PRO A 36 -11.23 0.72 -7.99
C PRO A 36 -12.10 1.72 -8.75
N THR A 37 -12.01 1.69 -10.08
CA THR A 37 -12.82 2.56 -10.94
C THR A 37 -14.25 2.05 -11.11
N ASP A 38 -14.47 0.73 -10.99
CA ASP A 38 -15.77 0.08 -11.14
C ASP A 38 -16.59 0.01 -9.84
N GLU A 39 -16.03 0.49 -8.73
CA GLU A 39 -16.71 0.59 -7.44
C GLU A 39 -16.46 1.97 -6.81
N PRO A 40 -17.19 3.01 -7.25
CA PRO A 40 -16.93 4.40 -6.81
C PRO A 40 -17.18 4.64 -5.31
N THR A 41 -17.90 3.73 -4.63
CA THR A 41 -18.12 3.78 -3.19
C THR A 41 -17.09 2.97 -2.40
N SER A 42 -16.14 2.32 -3.07
CA SER A 42 -15.09 1.56 -2.43
C SER A 42 -14.14 2.47 -1.65
N CYS A 43 -13.50 1.89 -0.63
CA CYS A 43 -12.45 2.59 0.11
C CYS A 43 -11.21 2.82 -0.76
N TYR A 44 -10.38 3.75 -0.31
CA TYR A 44 -9.03 3.93 -0.83
C TYR A 44 -8.07 2.95 -0.16
N ALA A 45 -7.03 2.59 -0.89
CA ALA A 45 -5.94 1.75 -0.39
C ALA A 45 -4.58 2.33 -0.80
N PHE A 46 -3.52 1.89 -0.14
CA PHE A 46 -2.16 2.22 -0.54
C PHE A 46 -1.71 1.31 -1.69
N VAL A 47 -0.89 1.84 -2.59
CA VAL A 47 -0.31 1.05 -3.68
C VAL A 47 0.54 -0.07 -3.09
N GLY A 48 0.30 -1.29 -3.50
CA GLY A 48 1.01 -2.45 -3.00
C GLY A 48 0.52 -3.74 -3.60
N GLY A 49 1.16 -4.83 -3.21
CA GLY A 49 0.84 -6.14 -3.71
C GLY A 49 1.28 -7.26 -2.80
N GLU A 50 0.97 -8.49 -3.19
CA GLU A 50 1.32 -9.68 -2.45
C GLU A 50 2.82 -9.95 -2.52
N TYR A 51 3.43 -10.14 -1.35
CA TYR A 51 4.83 -10.52 -1.23
C TYR A 51 4.96 -12.01 -1.50
N GLU A 52 5.61 -12.35 -2.58
CA GLU A 52 5.71 -13.70 -3.07
C GLU A 52 7.12 -14.27 -2.87
N ARG A 53 7.21 -15.59 -2.94
CA ARG A 53 8.51 -16.26 -2.87
C ARG A 53 9.43 -15.76 -3.98
N GLY A 54 10.65 -15.42 -3.61
CA GLY A 54 11.65 -14.85 -4.53
C GLY A 54 11.70 -13.33 -4.56
N ASP A 55 10.70 -12.65 -3.97
CA ASP A 55 10.72 -11.20 -3.83
C ASP A 55 11.68 -10.74 -2.74
N THR A 56 12.15 -9.49 -2.89
CA THR A 56 12.53 -8.63 -1.78
C THR A 56 11.46 -7.55 -1.63
N PHE A 57 11.44 -6.80 -0.53
CA PHE A 57 10.52 -5.66 -0.41
C PHE A 57 10.73 -4.68 -1.56
N GLU A 58 11.97 -4.41 -1.91
CA GLU A 58 12.32 -3.50 -3.00
C GLU A 58 11.81 -4.01 -4.35
N THR A 59 12.07 -5.27 -4.71
CA THR A 59 11.64 -5.80 -6.00
C THR A 59 10.13 -5.83 -6.11
N ARG A 60 9.41 -6.18 -5.02
CA ARG A 60 7.95 -6.19 -5.02
C ARG A 60 7.38 -4.80 -5.20
N ILE A 61 7.83 -3.83 -4.42
CA ILE A 61 7.26 -2.47 -4.51
C ILE A 61 7.58 -1.79 -5.85
N ARG A 62 8.77 -1.99 -6.40
CA ARG A 62 9.11 -1.47 -7.72
C ARG A 62 8.20 -2.06 -8.80
N ARG A 63 7.94 -3.37 -8.74
CA ARG A 63 7.06 -4.05 -9.69
C ARG A 63 5.62 -3.53 -9.61
N GLU A 64 5.09 -3.35 -8.40
CA GLU A 64 3.72 -2.84 -8.24
C GLU A 64 3.56 -1.44 -8.84
N PHE A 65 4.53 -0.55 -8.63
CA PHE A 65 4.49 0.77 -9.26
C PHE A 65 4.62 0.70 -10.77
N GLU A 66 5.47 -0.15 -11.31
CA GLU A 66 5.62 -0.34 -12.76
C GLU A 66 4.35 -0.92 -13.40
N GLU A 67 3.68 -1.84 -12.73
CA GLU A 67 2.46 -2.48 -13.25
C GLU A 67 1.22 -1.58 -13.12
N GLU A 68 1.08 -0.87 -12.01
CA GLU A 68 -0.15 -0.15 -11.67
C GLU A 68 -0.12 1.34 -12.02
N THR A 69 1.07 1.94 -12.10
CA THR A 69 1.22 3.39 -12.26
C THR A 69 2.22 3.77 -13.36
N THR A 70 2.23 5.06 -13.70
CA THR A 70 3.22 5.65 -14.62
C THR A 70 4.51 6.07 -13.92
N ALA A 71 4.59 5.98 -12.60
CA ALA A 71 5.73 6.42 -11.80
C ALA A 71 6.69 5.28 -11.50
N LYS A 72 7.94 5.65 -11.21
CA LYS A 72 8.99 4.71 -10.79
C LYS A 72 9.50 5.06 -9.39
N VAL A 73 9.82 4.03 -8.63
CA VAL A 73 10.42 4.16 -7.30
C VAL A 73 11.89 4.58 -7.46
N VAL A 74 12.27 5.69 -6.82
CA VAL A 74 13.66 6.18 -6.81
C VAL A 74 14.35 5.96 -5.47
N ASP A 75 13.58 5.91 -4.37
CA ASP A 75 14.11 5.58 -3.05
C ASP A 75 13.01 4.96 -2.18
N TRP A 76 13.41 4.20 -1.16
CA TRP A 76 12.47 3.60 -0.23
C TRP A 76 13.16 3.30 1.10
N ARG A 77 12.34 3.19 2.15
CA ARG A 77 12.78 2.69 3.45
C ARG A 77 11.65 1.96 4.15
N TYR A 78 12.01 0.98 4.96
CA TYR A 78 11.03 0.22 5.75
C TYR A 78 10.48 1.07 6.89
N LEU A 79 9.17 0.99 7.11
CA LEU A 79 8.49 1.69 8.20
C LEU A 79 8.04 0.74 9.30
N PHE A 80 7.05 -0.09 9.02
CA PHE A 80 6.43 -0.97 10.00
C PHE A 80 5.62 -2.09 9.32
N VAL A 81 5.18 -3.04 10.13
CA VAL A 81 4.24 -4.09 9.73
C VAL A 81 2.93 -3.92 10.50
N VAL A 82 1.81 -4.18 9.82
CA VAL A 82 0.47 -4.17 10.39
C VAL A 82 -0.16 -5.54 10.23
N GLU A 83 -0.68 -6.10 11.31
CA GLU A 83 -1.58 -7.24 11.23
C GLU A 83 -2.98 -6.73 10.90
N ASN A 84 -3.47 -7.06 9.72
CA ASN A 84 -4.77 -6.61 9.23
C ASN A 84 -5.76 -7.77 9.18
N ARG A 85 -6.89 -7.61 9.85
CA ARG A 85 -8.00 -8.57 9.84
C ARG A 85 -9.27 -7.84 9.49
N PHE A 86 -10.03 -8.38 8.56
CA PHE A 86 -11.34 -7.82 8.20
C PHE A 86 -12.25 -8.92 7.64
N THR A 87 -13.55 -8.63 7.65
CA THR A 87 -14.57 -9.49 7.06
C THR A 87 -15.16 -8.81 5.84
N HIS A 88 -15.28 -9.54 4.76
CA HIS A 88 -15.89 -9.08 3.52
C HIS A 88 -16.72 -10.21 2.92
N ASN A 89 -18.04 -9.94 2.68
CA ASN A 89 -18.97 -10.93 2.15
C ASN A 89 -18.94 -12.28 2.91
N GLY A 90 -18.92 -12.21 4.25
CA GLY A 90 -18.92 -13.40 5.10
C GLY A 90 -17.59 -14.14 5.23
N ASN A 91 -16.56 -13.74 4.49
CA ASN A 91 -15.23 -14.31 4.58
C ASN A 91 -14.33 -13.45 5.47
N THR A 92 -13.53 -14.10 6.31
CA THR A 92 -12.52 -13.42 7.12
C THR A 92 -11.19 -13.43 6.39
N PHE A 93 -10.57 -12.26 6.31
CA PHE A 93 -9.25 -12.06 5.70
C PHE A 93 -8.26 -11.71 6.79
N GLN A 94 -7.05 -12.24 6.66
CA GLN A 94 -5.95 -11.98 7.56
C GLN A 94 -4.68 -11.77 6.78
N GLY A 95 -3.95 -10.72 7.10
CA GLY A 95 -2.71 -10.40 6.42
C GLY A 95 -1.71 -9.71 7.31
N LEU A 96 -0.45 -9.82 6.92
CA LEU A 96 0.66 -9.03 7.43
C LEU A 96 1.06 -8.06 6.32
N GLU A 97 0.88 -6.78 6.55
CA GLU A 97 1.17 -5.75 5.56
C GLU A 97 2.39 -4.95 6.00
N HIS A 98 3.47 -5.09 5.23
CA HIS A 98 4.69 -4.33 5.42
C HIS A 98 4.59 -3.00 4.68
N TYR A 99 4.82 -1.90 5.38
CA TYR A 99 4.75 -0.56 4.81
C TYR A 99 6.13 0.02 4.62
N LEU A 100 6.35 0.57 3.44
CA LEU A 100 7.56 1.27 3.05
C LEU A 100 7.24 2.73 2.79
N GLU A 101 8.11 3.64 3.23
CA GLU A 101 8.07 5.01 2.73
C GLU A 101 8.78 5.01 1.38
N VAL A 102 8.09 5.50 0.36
CA VAL A 102 8.56 5.43 -1.03
C VAL A 102 8.62 6.84 -1.62
N THR A 103 9.71 7.13 -2.31
CA THR A 103 9.87 8.33 -3.12
C THR A 103 9.78 7.96 -4.59
N LEU A 104 8.97 8.68 -5.33
CA LEU A 104 8.73 8.46 -6.76
C LEU A 104 9.47 9.49 -7.62
N ASP A 105 9.68 9.17 -8.88
CA ASP A 105 10.35 10.02 -9.86
C ASP A 105 9.48 11.19 -10.36
N ARG A 106 8.19 11.19 -10.03
CA ARG A 106 7.23 12.23 -10.47
C ARG A 106 6.04 12.33 -9.54
N GLU A 107 5.35 13.47 -9.60
CA GLU A 107 4.08 13.69 -8.88
C GLU A 107 2.85 13.47 -9.76
N ASN A 108 2.96 13.70 -11.07
CA ASN A 108 1.87 13.45 -12.01
C ASN A 108 1.79 11.96 -12.30
N ILE A 109 0.94 11.26 -11.55
CA ILE A 109 0.85 9.80 -11.57
C ILE A 109 -0.47 9.38 -12.20
N GLY A 110 -0.36 8.68 -13.34
CA GLY A 110 -1.49 8.01 -13.97
C GLY A 110 -1.57 6.54 -13.54
N SER A 111 -2.74 5.94 -13.76
CA SER A 111 -2.92 4.50 -13.61
C SER A 111 -2.64 3.79 -14.93
N GLN A 112 -1.93 2.65 -14.85
CA GLN A 112 -1.76 1.75 -16.00
C GLN A 112 -2.77 0.62 -16.00
N GLU A 113 -3.44 0.40 -14.87
CA GLU A 113 -4.51 -0.58 -14.74
C GLU A 113 -5.87 0.11 -14.89
N PRO A 114 -6.68 -0.26 -15.91
CA PRO A 114 -7.93 0.46 -16.19
C PRO A 114 -8.97 0.36 -15.07
N HIS A 115 -8.86 -0.65 -14.20
CA HIS A 115 -9.76 -0.83 -13.06
C HIS A 115 -9.30 -0.09 -11.80
N LEU A 116 -8.19 0.64 -11.85
CA LEU A 116 -7.64 1.42 -10.73
C LEU A 116 -7.52 2.90 -11.11
N SER A 117 -7.70 3.77 -10.14
CA SER A 117 -7.42 5.20 -10.25
C SER A 117 -6.50 5.65 -9.11
N GLN A 118 -5.55 6.52 -9.42
CA GLN A 118 -4.58 7.05 -8.48
C GLN A 118 -5.03 8.43 -8.00
N HIS A 119 -4.88 8.69 -6.70
CA HIS A 119 -5.34 9.94 -6.08
C HIS A 119 -4.31 10.45 -5.07
N TRP A 120 -4.13 11.77 -5.05
CA TRP A 120 -3.41 12.46 -4.00
C TRP A 120 -4.40 13.06 -3.01
N LEU A 121 -4.40 12.58 -1.78
CA LEU A 121 -5.27 13.09 -0.72
C LEU A 121 -4.50 13.99 0.23
N PRO A 122 -5.05 15.16 0.62
CA PRO A 122 -4.37 16.04 1.54
C PRO A 122 -4.26 15.43 2.93
N LEU A 123 -3.05 15.46 3.50
CA LEU A 123 -2.79 14.90 4.85
C LEU A 123 -3.66 15.56 5.93
N ALA A 124 -3.87 16.88 5.82
CA ALA A 124 -4.68 17.62 6.80
C ALA A 124 -6.15 17.17 6.86
N GLN A 125 -6.64 16.51 5.82
CA GLN A 125 -8.04 16.06 5.69
C GLN A 125 -8.12 14.54 5.54
N LEU A 126 -7.03 13.82 5.76
CA LEU A 126 -6.95 12.40 5.44
C LEU A 126 -7.96 11.56 6.24
N GLN A 127 -8.26 11.95 7.47
CA GLN A 127 -9.23 11.25 8.31
C GLN A 127 -10.68 11.41 7.82
N ASP A 128 -10.96 12.34 6.91
CA ASP A 128 -12.28 12.50 6.29
C ASP A 128 -12.52 11.48 5.17
N TYR A 129 -11.48 10.75 4.76
CA TYR A 129 -11.55 9.74 3.71
C TYR A 129 -11.49 8.33 4.29
N ASP A 130 -12.22 7.41 3.65
CA ASP A 130 -12.15 5.98 4.00
C ASP A 130 -10.92 5.36 3.34
N VAL A 131 -9.76 5.59 3.94
CA VAL A 131 -8.49 4.97 3.54
C VAL A 131 -8.22 3.80 4.47
N ARG A 132 -7.98 2.64 3.93
CA ARG A 132 -7.77 1.42 4.72
C ARG A 132 -6.38 0.83 4.54
N PRO A 133 -5.83 0.21 5.60
CA PRO A 133 -6.39 0.08 6.97
C PRO A 133 -6.44 1.43 7.70
N HIS A 134 -7.46 1.63 8.52
CA HIS A 134 -7.64 2.90 9.25
C HIS A 134 -6.48 3.22 10.19
N ILE A 135 -5.85 2.21 10.80
CA ILE A 135 -4.69 2.42 11.67
C ILE A 135 -3.50 3.04 10.89
N VAL A 136 -3.31 2.66 9.64
CA VAL A 136 -2.28 3.25 8.78
C VAL A 136 -2.66 4.66 8.36
N ARG A 137 -3.91 4.87 7.94
CA ARG A 137 -4.44 6.20 7.63
C ARG A 137 -4.17 7.18 8.79
N ASP A 138 -4.52 6.78 10.01
CA ASP A 138 -4.41 7.64 11.18
C ASP A 138 -2.94 7.90 11.54
N ALA A 139 -2.07 6.91 11.41
CA ALA A 139 -0.64 7.08 11.60
C ALA A 139 -0.04 8.05 10.59
N VAL A 140 -0.46 7.96 9.33
CA VAL A 140 0.00 8.88 8.26
C VAL A 140 -0.51 10.29 8.52
N ALA A 141 -1.79 10.45 8.88
CA ALA A 141 -2.39 11.75 9.16
C ALA A 141 -1.71 12.48 10.34
N SER A 142 -1.32 11.73 11.37
CA SER A 142 -0.67 12.29 12.57
C SER A 142 0.85 12.46 12.42
N GLY A 143 1.45 11.92 11.34
CA GLY A 143 2.90 11.91 11.16
C GLY A 143 3.66 10.91 12.05
N SER A 144 2.95 10.05 12.80
CA SER A 144 3.55 9.08 13.72
C SER A 144 4.12 7.83 13.04
N PHE A 145 4.06 7.76 11.71
CA PHE A 145 4.52 6.62 10.93
C PHE A 145 6.03 6.56 10.72
N ARG A 146 6.78 7.61 11.04
CA ARG A 146 8.22 7.66 10.77
C ARG A 146 8.98 6.69 11.66
N PRO A 147 9.92 5.91 11.08
CA PRO A 147 10.64 4.89 11.82
C PRO A 147 11.59 5.51 12.86
N SER A 148 11.79 4.78 13.95
CA SER A 148 12.82 5.08 14.93
C SER A 148 14.23 4.83 14.36
N SER A 149 15.27 5.24 15.11
CA SER A 149 16.68 4.99 14.76
C SER A 149 17.00 3.49 14.62
N ILE A 150 16.29 2.62 15.34
CA ILE A 150 16.46 1.17 15.28
C ILE A 150 16.17 0.63 13.89
N TYR A 151 15.08 1.07 13.24
CA TYR A 151 14.74 0.65 11.89
C TYR A 151 15.76 1.10 10.86
N ARG A 152 16.36 2.29 11.04
CA ARG A 152 17.43 2.77 10.17
C ARG A 152 18.66 1.88 10.23
N SER A 153 19.00 1.38 11.43
CA SER A 153 20.12 0.44 11.64
C SER A 153 19.86 -0.89 10.95
N SER A 154 18.64 -1.44 11.05
CA SER A 154 18.24 -2.68 10.38
C SER A 154 18.33 -2.56 8.86
N ARG A 155 17.94 -1.43 8.30
CA ARG A 155 18.06 -1.17 6.86
C ARG A 155 19.51 -1.22 6.38
N LYS A 156 20.44 -0.64 7.14
CA LYS A 156 21.86 -0.66 6.78
C LYS A 156 22.41 -2.09 6.74
N LEU A 157 21.97 -2.95 7.64
CA LEU A 157 22.39 -4.34 7.70
C LEU A 157 21.83 -5.15 6.51
N SER A 158 20.61 -4.89 6.07
CA SER A 158 19.99 -5.60 4.95
C SER A 158 20.57 -5.23 3.58
N THR A 159 21.18 -4.05 3.45
CA THR A 159 21.82 -3.60 2.20
C THR A 159 23.28 -4.04 2.08
N ALA A 160 23.89 -4.57 3.14
CA ALA A 160 25.27 -5.04 3.16
C ALA A 160 25.42 -6.55 2.91
N GLY A 161 24.30 -7.26 2.68
CA GLY A 161 24.25 -8.69 2.39
C GLY A 161 24.16 -9.03 0.90
#